data_19b4d2c5cb83a4b3cb6baa69443266bd
#
_entry.id   19b4d2c5cb83a4b3cb6baa69443266bd
#
_cell.length_a   1.000
_cell.length_b   1.000
_cell.length_c   1.000
_cell.angle_alpha   90.00
_cell.angle_beta   90.00
_cell.angle_gamma   90.00
#
_symmetry.space_group_name_H-M   'P 1'
#
loop_
_entity.id
_entity.type
_entity.pdbx_description
1 polymer ?
#
loop_
_entity_poly.entity_id
_entity_poly.type
_entity_poly.pdbx_seq_one_letter_code
_entity_poly.pdbx_strand_id
1 'polypeptide(L)'
;MNGDDRVADVSGRHVIHLPVVVPDIETAADVAARLADSLAFLGLVDAGEITVSAEDAQDVRRRVFCDRLLPAGGRCGARDGHPGACLRNTDP
;
A
#
# COMPACT_ATOMS: atom_id res chain seq x y z
N MET A 1 -19.41 -19.58 12.04
CA MET A 1 -19.15 -18.97 11.86
C MET A 1 -18.98 -18.30 11.71
N ASN A 2 -19.03 -17.90 11.61
CA ASN A 2 -19.01 -17.15 11.36
C ASN A 2 -18.19 -16.31 11.23
N GLY A 3 -17.97 -16.21 10.86
CA GLY A 3 -16.92 -15.53 10.81
C GLY A 3 -17.01 -14.19 10.45
N ASP A 4 -17.78 -13.81 10.03
CA ASP A 4 -17.99 -12.57 9.64
C ASP A 4 -17.92 -11.63 10.63
N ASP A 5 -18.44 -11.89 11.61
CA ASP A 5 -18.51 -10.93 12.56
C ASP A 5 -17.21 -10.54 12.98
N ARG A 6 -16.31 -11.29 12.83
CA ARG A 6 -15.12 -10.85 13.30
C ARG A 6 -14.65 -9.68 12.65
N VAL A 7 -15.12 -9.32 11.60
CA VAL A 7 -14.69 -8.12 10.99
C VAL A 7 -14.90 -6.97 11.88
N ALA A 8 -15.93 -6.98 12.61
CA ALA A 8 -16.26 -5.83 13.41
C ALA A 8 -15.27 -5.60 14.51
N ASP A 9 -14.67 -6.62 15.02
CA ASP A 9 -13.76 -6.38 16.09
C ASP A 9 -12.39 -6.67 15.66
N VAL A 10 -12.07 -6.47 14.46
CA VAL A 10 -10.77 -6.66 13.97
C VAL A 10 -9.83 -5.82 14.66
N SER A 11 -8.80 -6.32 15.16
CA SER A 11 -7.79 -5.53 15.78
C SER A 11 -6.42 -5.89 15.31
N GLY A 12 -6.24 -6.96 14.61
CA GLY A 12 -4.93 -7.36 14.16
C GLY A 12 -4.65 -6.89 12.76
N ARG A 13 -3.39 -6.75 12.44
CA ARG A 13 -2.95 -6.44 11.10
C ARG A 13 -2.28 -7.67 10.53
N HIS A 14 -2.52 -7.91 9.27
CA HIS A 14 -1.95 -9.07 8.59
C HIS A 14 -1.42 -8.62 7.24
N VAL A 15 -0.47 -9.35 6.72
CA VAL A 15 0.18 -9.02 5.46
C VAL A 15 -0.05 -10.15 4.48
N ILE A 16 -0.43 -9.81 3.27
CA ILE A 16 -0.55 -10.77 2.20
C ILE A 16 0.73 -10.69 1.38
N HIS A 17 1.36 -11.83 1.19
CA HIS A 17 2.56 -11.92 0.38
C HIS A 17 2.16 -12.34 -1.02
N LEU A 18 2.33 -11.45 -1.98
CA LEU A 18 1.83 -11.64 -3.32
C LEU A 18 2.99 -11.68 -4.31
N PRO A 19 3.43 -12.87 -4.70
CA PRO A 19 4.53 -12.95 -5.67
C PRO A 19 4.06 -12.48 -7.04
N VAL A 20 4.93 -11.71 -7.72
CA VAL A 20 4.64 -11.27 -9.07
C VAL A 20 5.88 -11.53 -9.91
N VAL A 21 5.68 -11.75 -11.19
CA VAL A 21 6.77 -12.03 -12.10
C VAL A 21 6.96 -10.82 -12.99
N VAL A 22 7.92 -9.99 -12.64
CA VAL A 22 8.20 -8.74 -13.35
C VAL A 22 9.71 -8.57 -13.43
N PRO A 23 10.20 -7.74 -14.35
CA PRO A 23 11.64 -7.65 -14.58
C PRO A 23 12.43 -6.95 -13.47
N ASP A 24 11.80 -6.06 -12.71
CA ASP A 24 12.55 -5.32 -11.71
C ASP A 24 11.65 -4.81 -10.61
N ILE A 25 12.26 -4.23 -9.59
CA ILE A 25 11.53 -3.79 -8.41
C ILE A 25 10.68 -2.56 -8.72
N GLU A 26 11.09 -1.73 -9.66
CA GLU A 26 10.29 -0.58 -10.05
C GLU A 26 8.98 -1.02 -10.68
N THR A 27 9.03 -2.03 -11.52
CA THR A 27 7.82 -2.57 -12.12
C THR A 27 6.93 -3.22 -11.06
N ALA A 28 7.54 -3.89 -10.08
CA ALA A 28 6.75 -4.45 -8.99
C ALA A 28 6.04 -3.34 -8.22
N ALA A 29 6.70 -2.22 -8.00
CA ALA A 29 6.07 -1.09 -7.31
C ALA A 29 4.92 -0.52 -8.13
N ASP A 30 5.06 -0.45 -9.45
CA ASP A 30 3.97 0.02 -10.30
C ASP A 30 2.78 -0.91 -10.24
N VAL A 31 3.03 -2.21 -10.26
CA VAL A 31 1.95 -3.18 -10.13
C VAL A 31 1.26 -3.03 -8.77
N ALA A 32 2.04 -2.85 -7.72
CA ALA A 32 1.47 -2.70 -6.39
C ALA A 32 0.59 -1.45 -6.30
N ALA A 33 1.01 -0.36 -6.93
CA ALA A 33 0.20 0.86 -6.92
C ALA A 33 -1.12 0.65 -7.66
N ARG A 34 -1.09 -0.08 -8.78
CA ARG A 34 -2.31 -0.37 -9.52
C ARG A 34 -3.22 -1.29 -8.73
N LEU A 35 -2.65 -2.26 -8.03
CA LEU A 35 -3.45 -3.14 -7.20
C LEU A 35 -4.12 -2.35 -6.07
N ALA A 36 -3.40 -1.41 -5.47
CA ALA A 36 -3.97 -0.60 -4.42
C ALA A 36 -5.18 0.16 -4.92
N ASP A 37 -5.10 0.74 -6.10
CA ASP A 37 -6.23 1.43 -6.68
C ASP A 37 -7.37 0.47 -6.96
N SER A 38 -7.07 -0.68 -7.54
CA SER A 38 -8.10 -1.63 -7.92
C SER A 38 -8.82 -2.21 -6.72
N LEU A 39 -8.13 -2.30 -5.59
CA LEU A 39 -8.71 -2.92 -4.40
C LEU A 39 -9.23 -1.90 -3.40
N ALA A 40 -9.21 -0.63 -3.75
CA ALA A 40 -9.62 0.41 -2.81
C ALA A 40 -11.07 0.23 -2.36
N PHE A 41 -11.90 -0.35 -3.21
CA PHE A 41 -13.31 -0.53 -2.88
C PHE A 41 -13.52 -1.48 -1.70
N LEU A 42 -12.55 -2.31 -1.39
CA LEU A 42 -12.70 -3.24 -0.27
C LEU A 42 -12.64 -2.53 1.09
N GLY A 43 -11.92 -1.42 1.15
CA GLY A 43 -11.78 -0.71 2.41
C GLY A 43 -10.97 -1.45 3.46
N LEU A 44 -10.24 -2.48 3.06
CA LEU A 44 -9.47 -3.29 3.98
C LEU A 44 -7.96 -3.17 3.79
N VAL A 45 -7.54 -2.58 2.69
CA VAL A 45 -6.12 -2.51 2.36
C VAL A 45 -5.55 -1.19 2.83
N ASP A 46 -4.46 -1.26 3.59
CA ASP A 46 -3.74 -0.06 4.01
C ASP A 46 -2.71 0.25 2.92
N ALA A 47 -3.13 0.99 1.94
CA ALA A 47 -2.30 1.21 0.75
C ALA A 47 -0.98 1.89 1.08
N GLY A 48 -0.99 2.80 2.04
CA GLY A 48 0.24 3.53 2.38
C GLY A 48 1.31 2.63 2.97
N GLU A 49 0.92 1.48 3.50
CA GLU A 49 1.89 0.57 4.09
C GLU A 49 2.34 -0.51 3.14
N ILE A 50 1.90 -0.48 1.89
CA ILE A 50 2.32 -1.50 0.93
C ILE A 50 3.81 -1.34 0.63
N THR A 51 4.52 -2.45 0.61
CA THR A 51 5.93 -2.47 0.26
C THR A 51 6.17 -3.56 -0.78
N VAL A 52 7.28 -3.45 -1.48
CA VAL A 52 7.73 -4.47 -2.42
C VAL A 52 9.16 -4.85 -2.07
N SER A 53 9.55 -6.04 -2.46
CA SER A 53 10.91 -6.52 -2.24
C SER A 53 11.25 -7.54 -3.31
N ALA A 54 12.53 -7.82 -3.48
CA ALA A 54 12.93 -8.95 -4.29
C ALA A 54 12.60 -10.23 -3.51
N GLU A 55 12.25 -11.28 -4.21
CA GLU A 55 11.79 -12.48 -3.56
C GLU A 55 12.87 -13.09 -2.66
N ASP A 56 14.12 -13.00 -3.05
CA ASP A 56 15.21 -13.57 -2.28
C ASP A 56 15.80 -12.57 -1.29
N ALA A 57 15.19 -11.41 -1.10
CA ALA A 57 15.65 -10.41 -0.15
C ALA A 57 14.47 -9.69 0.46
N GLN A 58 13.54 -10.45 1.01
CA GLN A 58 12.28 -9.87 1.48
C GLN A 58 12.43 -9.05 2.74
N ASP A 59 13.57 -9.08 3.37
CA ASP A 59 13.82 -8.21 4.50
C ASP A 59 14.23 -6.81 4.04
N VAL A 60 14.53 -6.61 2.78
CA VAL A 60 14.86 -5.30 2.24
C VAL A 60 13.63 -4.79 1.52
N ARG A 61 12.83 -4.00 2.22
CA ARG A 61 11.54 -3.57 1.72
C ARG A 61 11.62 -2.16 1.19
N ARG A 62 10.85 -1.89 0.14
CA ARG A 62 10.79 -0.60 -0.48
C ARG A 62 9.35 -0.12 -0.46
N ARG A 63 9.14 1.11 -0.02
CA ARG A 63 7.79 1.67 0.05
C ARG A 63 7.29 1.98 -1.34
N VAL A 64 5.99 1.83 -1.52
CA VAL A 64 5.34 2.17 -2.78
C VAL A 64 4.80 3.59 -2.73
N PHE A 65 4.24 4.00 -1.59
CA PHE A 65 3.66 5.33 -1.43
C PHE A 65 4.39 6.12 -0.36
N CYS A 66 4.37 7.43 -0.49
CA CYS A 66 5.00 8.32 0.46
C CYS A 66 4.35 8.20 1.84
N ASP A 67 3.05 8.25 1.92
CA ASP A 67 2.27 8.04 3.14
C ASP A 67 2.66 8.95 4.28
N ARG A 68 3.28 10.10 3.99
CA ARG A 68 3.68 11.02 5.04
C ARG A 68 2.45 11.69 5.63
N LEU A 69 2.45 11.88 6.94
CA LEU A 69 1.33 12.54 7.60
C LEU A 69 1.31 14.00 7.19
N LEU A 70 0.15 14.49 6.81
CA LEU A 70 0.02 15.85 6.32
C LEU A 70 -0.41 16.79 7.44
N PRO A 71 0.00 18.07 7.39
CA PRO A 71 -0.35 19.01 8.45
C PRO A 71 -1.85 19.19 8.65
N ALA A 72 -2.61 19.12 7.57
CA ALA A 72 -4.05 19.30 7.67
C ALA A 72 -4.79 18.00 7.92
N GLY A 73 -4.07 16.92 8.18
CA GLY A 73 -4.68 15.62 8.39
C GLY A 73 -4.63 14.78 7.14
N GLY A 74 -4.72 13.48 7.31
CA GLY A 74 -4.61 12.57 6.20
C GLY A 74 -3.17 12.28 5.85
N ARG A 75 -2.97 11.48 4.81
CA ARG A 75 -1.66 11.04 4.42
C ARG A 75 -1.41 11.32 2.95
N CYS A 76 -0.13 11.49 2.60
CA CYS A 76 0.26 11.74 1.23
C CYS A 76 0.03 10.50 0.37
N GLY A 77 -0.78 10.61 -0.67
CA GLY A 77 -1.08 9.49 -1.54
C GLY A 77 -0.18 9.37 -2.74
N ALA A 78 0.86 10.20 -2.82
CA ALA A 78 1.76 10.13 -3.95
C ALA A 78 2.74 8.98 -3.77
N ARG A 79 3.42 8.64 -4.86
CA ARG A 79 4.43 7.58 -4.84
C ARG A 79 5.61 8.01 -4.00
N ASP A 80 6.27 7.04 -3.39
CA ASP A 80 7.44 7.32 -2.59
C ASP A 80 8.51 7.98 -3.44
N GLY A 81 9.14 9.00 -2.92
CA GLY A 81 10.16 9.72 -3.66
C GLY A 81 9.65 10.73 -4.67
N HIS A 82 8.35 11.05 -4.62
CA HIS A 82 7.77 11.97 -5.59
C HIS A 82 8.34 13.38 -5.42
N PRO A 83 8.43 14.15 -6.50
CA PRO A 83 8.88 15.53 -6.38
C PRO A 83 7.75 16.43 -5.87
N GLY A 84 8.14 17.55 -5.30
CA GLY A 84 7.16 18.53 -4.88
C GLY A 84 6.57 18.24 -3.53
N ALA A 85 5.57 19.02 -3.17
CA ALA A 85 4.95 18.92 -1.86
C ALA A 85 4.06 17.70 -1.75
N CYS A 86 3.83 17.24 -0.54
CA CYS A 86 2.92 16.14 -0.30
C CYS A 86 1.48 16.59 -0.47
N LEU A 87 0.66 15.73 -1.05
CA LEU A 87 -0.74 16.03 -1.28
C LEU A 87 -1.59 14.88 -0.83
N ARG A 88 -2.80 15.21 -0.38
CA ARG A 88 -3.75 14.18 -0.01
C ARG A 88 -4.21 13.46 -1.25
N ASN A 89 -4.48 12.18 -1.07
CA ASN A 89 -4.96 11.38 -2.18
C ASN A 89 -6.48 11.39 -2.19
N THR A 90 -7.05 12.56 -2.41
CA THR A 90 -8.49 12.66 -2.31
C THR A 90 -9.14 12.95 -3.60
N ASP A 91 -8.50 13.55 -4.52
CA ASP A 91 -9.19 13.95 -5.64
C ASP A 91 -9.15 13.01 -6.62
N PRO A 92 -9.93 13.09 -7.46
CA PRO A 92 -9.97 12.22 -8.56
C PRO A 92 -8.89 12.52 -9.47
#